data_62ea8f43833d99693a3de92897b0930c
#
_entry.id   62ea8f43833d99693a3de92897b0930c
#
_cell.length_a   1.000
_cell.length_b   1.000
_cell.length_c   1.000
_cell.angle_alpha   90.00
_cell.angle_beta   90.00
_cell.angle_gamma   90.00
#
_symmetry.space_group_name_H-M   'P 1'
#
loop_
_entity.id
_entity.type
_entity.pdbx_description
1 polymer ?
#
loop_
_entity_poly.entity_id
_entity_poly.type
_entity_poly.pdbx_seq_one_letter_code
_entity_poly.pdbx_strand_id
1 'polypeptide(L)'
;MTMRGMLCGRGGDADSRRSRCATFRSDGADAESPPVHCPAREASDGGDHRARYCAPPVTRDDAVSLTSPSITVSPCALVFGASGYIGTNLVPRLVREGWRVRAAARSLKVLQARRDDPVWRAVDLVAGDALRPETLGPALAGIDIAYYLVHSMAAGHDFGRLDLEAAANFAAAAAAAGVKRIVYLGGLVPKGADSEHLVSRKLTGDRLREGTVPVIEIRAGIIVGPGSAAYEVMRDLVYNLPVMTTPRWVQSRSSPIALANLLDYLVRLAQLAPAEGGIFDAGGPEYMSYKEMMRSFGEVVGRKPRIIAVPVLTPKLSSYWLALITTVPASIARALIGGLKHDIPADDARLRELVPQKLLTFRESVAAALDAERAHTVAARWTEGALMFRGGRHDYAFYAKRAAGAAVARATPAAVWSVVTQLGGDVGYFYGGPLWVIREWMDWAVGGPGLTKGRRHPTELRVGDTIDYWTVMALEPERRLTLDFGMRCPGAGVLEFEIEPVDAEHTRVTVTAYWHPQGVWGLAYWWVLVPAHLFIFKGMTREIARRAEAVPVPLPLPAPDARS
;
A
#
# COMPACT_ATOMS: atom_id res chain seq x y z
N MET A 1 -40.22 3.36 -46.66
CA MET A 1 -40.13 4.76 -47.02
C MET A 1 -38.68 5.15 -46.72
N THR A 2 -37.87 4.98 -47.74
CA THR A 2 -37.25 5.98 -48.63
C THR A 2 -36.49 7.05 -47.87
N MET A 3 -35.22 7.06 -47.98
CA MET A 3 -34.25 7.29 -49.01
C MET A 3 -33.37 8.51 -48.69
N ARG A 4 -32.08 8.31 -48.89
CA ARG A 4 -31.04 9.12 -49.59
C ARG A 4 -30.44 10.26 -48.76
N GLY A 5 -29.15 10.52 -48.76
CA GLY A 5 -28.04 10.12 -49.62
C GLY A 5 -27.13 11.32 -49.87
N MET A 6 -25.89 11.02 -50.21
CA MET A 6 -24.88 11.87 -50.90
C MET A 6 -23.83 12.47 -49.96
N LEU A 7 -22.57 11.98 -49.95
CA LEU A 7 -21.51 11.95 -50.98
C LEU A 7 -21.01 13.32 -51.44
N CYS A 8 -19.75 13.60 -51.18
CA CYS A 8 -18.66 14.13 -52.01
C CYS A 8 -17.61 14.76 -51.08
N GLY A 9 -16.31 14.58 -51.14
CA GLY A 9 -15.44 13.98 -52.13
C GLY A 9 -14.20 14.86 -52.31
N ARG A 10 -13.01 14.22 -52.26
CA ARG A 10 -11.71 14.67 -52.82
C ARG A 10 -11.03 15.85 -52.15
N GLY A 11 -9.73 15.90 -51.98
CA GLY A 11 -8.60 15.10 -52.44
C GLY A 11 -7.31 15.86 -52.23
N GLY A 12 -6.20 15.14 -52.26
CA GLY A 12 -4.91 15.54 -52.78
C GLY A 12 -4.03 16.28 -51.78
N ASP A 13 -2.80 16.07 -51.62
CA ASP A 13 -1.69 15.39 -52.21
C ASP A 13 -0.48 15.53 -51.28
N ALA A 14 0.37 14.56 -51.33
CA ALA A 14 1.72 14.42 -50.97
C ALA A 14 2.62 15.68 -51.03
N ASP A 15 3.61 15.79 -50.12
CA ASP A 15 5.00 15.65 -50.54
C ASP A 15 5.98 15.54 -49.38
N SER A 16 6.93 14.71 -49.62
CA SER A 16 8.17 14.37 -48.97
C SER A 16 9.07 15.56 -48.61
N ARG A 17 9.84 15.43 -47.52
CA ARG A 17 11.33 15.60 -47.58
C ARG A 17 12.04 15.08 -46.35
N ARG A 18 12.92 14.13 -46.62
CA ARG A 18 14.06 13.68 -45.81
C ARG A 18 15.11 14.79 -45.69
N SER A 19 15.82 14.78 -44.61
CA SER A 19 17.31 14.76 -44.52
C SER A 19 17.77 15.18 -43.15
N ARG A 20 18.56 14.39 -42.60
CA ARG A 20 20.00 14.11 -42.49
C ARG A 20 20.56 14.51 -41.14
N CYS A 21 21.09 13.50 -40.48
CA CYS A 21 22.15 13.60 -39.46
C CYS A 21 23.34 14.45 -39.96
N ALA A 22 23.90 15.24 -39.04
CA ALA A 22 25.30 15.61 -39.09
C ALA A 22 25.86 15.75 -37.68
N THR A 23 26.77 14.86 -37.37
CA THR A 23 27.77 14.93 -36.29
C THR A 23 28.71 16.09 -36.51
N PHE A 24 29.04 16.85 -35.46
CA PHE A 24 30.31 17.62 -35.43
C PHE A 24 30.92 17.55 -34.01
N ARG A 25 32.22 17.29 -34.02
CA ARG A 25 33.13 17.20 -32.88
C ARG A 25 33.78 18.56 -32.60
N SER A 26 34.06 18.76 -31.30
CA SER A 26 35.19 19.43 -30.62
C SER A 26 35.78 20.75 -31.20
N ASP A 27 35.91 21.75 -30.41
CA ASP A 27 37.16 22.26 -29.83
C ASP A 27 36.96 23.62 -29.16
N GLY A 28 37.61 23.79 -28.05
CA GLY A 28 37.96 24.80 -27.13
C GLY A 28 37.86 26.30 -27.52
N ALA A 29 37.73 27.05 -26.47
CA ALA A 29 38.42 28.28 -26.12
C ALA A 29 37.50 29.33 -25.47
N ASP A 30 38.02 29.90 -24.43
CA ASP A 30 37.54 31.00 -23.59
C ASP A 30 37.03 32.22 -24.37
N ALA A 31 35.93 32.83 -23.90
CA ALA A 31 35.73 34.28 -24.02
C ALA A 31 34.59 34.76 -23.11
N GLU A 32 34.90 35.70 -22.25
CA GLU A 32 33.98 36.54 -21.47
C GLU A 32 32.97 37.25 -22.38
N SER A 33 31.74 37.38 -21.93
CA SER A 33 30.73 38.29 -22.53
C SER A 33 29.83 38.91 -21.47
N PRO A 34 29.45 40.19 -21.65
CA PRO A 34 28.87 41.05 -20.63
C PRO A 34 27.35 40.93 -20.50
N PRO A 35 26.73 41.59 -19.49
CA PRO A 35 25.32 41.36 -19.14
C PRO A 35 24.37 42.05 -20.13
N VAL A 36 23.34 41.31 -20.55
CA VAL A 36 22.29 41.81 -21.44
C VAL A 36 21.12 42.33 -20.59
N HIS A 37 20.83 43.60 -20.75
CA HIS A 37 19.63 44.30 -20.31
C HIS A 37 18.39 43.78 -21.05
N CYS A 38 17.32 43.48 -20.31
CA CYS A 38 16.00 43.20 -20.85
C CYS A 38 15.10 44.42 -20.70
N PRO A 39 14.52 44.96 -21.78
CA PRO A 39 13.53 46.03 -21.67
C PRO A 39 12.12 45.47 -21.42
N ALA A 40 11.37 46.17 -20.57
CA ALA A 40 9.96 45.94 -20.33
C ALA A 40 9.11 46.19 -21.59
N ARG A 41 8.15 45.32 -21.86
CA ARG A 41 7.03 45.57 -22.76
C ARG A 41 5.71 45.22 -22.09
N GLU A 42 4.79 46.13 -22.25
CA GLU A 42 3.43 46.19 -21.70
C GLU A 42 2.53 45.08 -22.22
N ALA A 43 1.47 44.85 -21.45
CA ALA A 43 0.47 43.80 -21.49
C ALA A 43 -0.45 43.84 -22.72
N SER A 44 -0.90 42.65 -23.16
CA SER A 44 -2.28 42.45 -23.64
C SER A 44 -2.71 41.01 -23.44
N ASP A 45 -3.93 40.86 -22.99
CA ASP A 45 -4.75 39.71 -22.62
C ASP A 45 -4.57 38.37 -23.38
N GLY A 46 -4.70 37.24 -22.64
CA GLY A 46 -4.95 35.93 -23.18
C GLY A 46 -4.46 34.81 -22.24
N GLY A 47 -5.38 34.25 -21.43
CA GLY A 47 -5.07 33.36 -20.32
C GLY A 47 -4.36 32.04 -20.67
N ASP A 48 -3.43 31.67 -19.85
CA ASP A 48 -3.10 30.28 -19.48
C ASP A 48 -2.30 30.28 -18.17
N HIS A 49 -2.90 29.81 -17.07
CA HIS A 49 -2.30 29.76 -15.75
C HIS A 49 -1.39 28.54 -15.59
N ARG A 50 -0.11 28.68 -15.92
CA ARG A 50 0.96 27.82 -15.39
C ARG A 50 1.87 28.65 -14.50
N ALA A 51 1.61 28.67 -13.20
CA ALA A 51 2.49 29.25 -12.21
C ALA A 51 3.76 28.42 -12.06
N ARG A 52 4.89 28.95 -12.56
CA ARG A 52 6.23 28.46 -12.23
C ARG A 52 6.69 29.18 -10.95
N TYR A 53 6.89 28.42 -9.87
CA TYR A 53 7.53 28.93 -8.66
C TYR A 53 9.02 29.18 -8.94
N CYS A 54 9.43 30.45 -8.99
CA CYS A 54 10.83 30.86 -8.85
C CYS A 54 11.11 31.12 -7.37
N ALA A 55 12.10 30.44 -6.79
CA ALA A 55 12.62 30.73 -5.46
C ALA A 55 13.45 32.04 -5.49
N PRO A 56 13.43 32.88 -4.44
CA PRO A 56 14.25 34.09 -4.37
C PRO A 56 15.72 33.75 -4.10
N PRO A 57 16.67 34.61 -4.53
CA PRO A 57 18.10 34.41 -4.31
C PRO A 57 18.46 34.66 -2.83
N VAL A 58 19.26 33.77 -2.26
CA VAL A 58 19.86 33.89 -0.94
C VAL A 58 21.05 34.86 -1.04
N THR A 59 20.96 35.98 -0.35
CA THR A 59 22.10 36.91 -0.16
C THR A 59 23.08 36.26 0.85
N ARG A 60 24.33 36.13 0.41
CA ARG A 60 25.48 35.84 1.29
C ARG A 60 25.90 37.16 1.93
N ASP A 61 25.78 37.19 3.27
CA ASP A 61 26.70 37.90 4.15
C ASP A 61 26.25 37.64 5.60
N ASP A 62 26.97 36.72 6.24
CA ASP A 62 27.30 36.78 7.66
C ASP A 62 28.31 35.65 7.93
N ALA A 63 29.57 36.06 8.04
CA ALA A 63 30.66 35.18 8.45
C ALA A 63 30.52 34.84 9.92
N VAL A 64 29.84 33.72 10.23
CA VAL A 64 29.86 33.11 11.55
C VAL A 64 31.04 32.16 11.64
N SER A 65 31.89 32.44 12.61
CA SER A 65 33.08 31.73 13.07
C SER A 65 32.93 30.21 12.95
N LEU A 66 33.77 29.57 12.15
CA LEU A 66 33.93 28.12 12.06
C LEU A 66 34.62 27.60 13.33
N THR A 67 33.85 27.26 14.36
CA THR A 67 34.28 26.29 15.34
C THR A 67 34.27 24.91 14.67
N SER A 68 35.38 24.19 14.80
CA SER A 68 35.63 22.86 14.25
C SER A 68 34.42 21.94 14.38
N PRO A 69 34.03 21.15 13.35
CA PRO A 69 32.97 20.21 13.51
C PRO A 69 33.39 19.12 14.48
N SER A 70 32.83 19.15 15.68
CA SER A 70 32.70 17.93 16.46
C SER A 70 32.00 16.91 15.56
N ILE A 71 32.61 15.74 15.38
CA ILE A 71 31.99 14.61 14.69
C ILE A 71 30.76 14.23 15.50
N THR A 72 29.63 14.87 15.24
CA THR A 72 28.34 14.48 15.79
C THR A 72 27.96 13.20 15.05
N VAL A 73 28.21 12.06 15.70
CA VAL A 73 27.72 10.76 15.24
C VAL A 73 26.22 10.88 15.03
N SER A 74 25.77 10.72 13.78
CA SER A 74 24.34 10.77 13.44
C SER A 74 23.58 9.83 14.37
N PRO A 75 22.50 10.28 15.03
CA PRO A 75 21.76 9.45 15.98
C PRO A 75 21.22 8.20 15.27
N CYS A 76 21.21 7.07 16.00
CA CYS A 76 20.70 5.80 15.49
C CYS A 76 19.24 5.61 15.94
N ALA A 77 18.34 5.49 14.98
CA ALA A 77 16.92 5.27 15.22
C ALA A 77 16.50 3.83 14.89
N LEU A 78 15.81 3.17 15.81
CA LEU A 78 15.07 1.95 15.53
C LEU A 78 13.64 2.29 15.13
N VAL A 79 13.18 1.79 13.98
CA VAL A 79 11.76 1.77 13.63
C VAL A 79 11.22 0.36 13.86
N PHE A 80 10.59 0.13 15.01
CA PHE A 80 9.99 -1.14 15.37
C PHE A 80 8.54 -1.20 14.85
N GLY A 81 8.26 -2.11 13.94
CA GLY A 81 7.05 -2.13 13.11
C GLY A 81 7.26 -1.47 11.73
N ALA A 82 8.49 -1.51 11.20
CA ALA A 82 8.89 -0.90 9.94
C ALA A 82 8.15 -1.44 8.70
N SER A 83 7.58 -2.64 8.78
CA SER A 83 6.75 -3.23 7.72
C SER A 83 5.31 -2.69 7.70
N GLY A 84 4.88 -1.96 8.74
CA GLY A 84 3.56 -1.33 8.81
C GLY A 84 3.48 -0.04 7.99
N TYR A 85 2.24 0.48 7.85
CA TYR A 85 1.97 1.68 7.05
C TYR A 85 2.82 2.89 7.47
N ILE A 86 2.81 3.23 8.78
CA ILE A 86 3.60 4.38 9.28
C ILE A 86 5.09 4.09 9.20
N GLY A 87 5.53 2.89 9.62
CA GLY A 87 6.95 2.53 9.61
C GLY A 87 7.58 2.61 8.23
N THR A 88 6.89 2.10 7.21
CA THR A 88 7.36 2.14 5.82
C THR A 88 7.48 3.57 5.28
N ASN A 89 6.62 4.48 5.70
CA ASN A 89 6.70 5.89 5.31
C ASN A 89 7.72 6.68 6.18
N LEU A 90 7.92 6.29 7.43
CA LEU A 90 8.83 6.97 8.36
C LEU A 90 10.31 6.66 8.05
N VAL A 91 10.64 5.40 7.72
CA VAL A 91 12.02 4.99 7.43
C VAL A 91 12.68 5.87 6.36
N PRO A 92 12.09 6.08 5.17
CA PRO A 92 12.68 6.96 4.16
C PRO A 92 12.78 8.42 4.61
N ARG A 93 11.87 8.87 5.49
CA ARG A 93 11.90 10.24 6.02
C ARG A 93 13.10 10.43 6.95
N LEU A 94 13.34 9.51 7.88
CA LEU A 94 14.48 9.53 8.79
C LEU A 94 15.81 9.45 8.02
N VAL A 95 15.92 8.58 7.02
CA VAL A 95 17.14 8.48 6.19
C VAL A 95 17.44 9.80 5.49
N ARG A 96 16.43 10.47 4.92
CA ARG A 96 16.61 11.78 4.26
C ARG A 96 17.01 12.89 5.22
N GLU A 97 16.63 12.80 6.49
CA GLU A 97 17.05 13.71 7.57
C GLU A 97 18.44 13.36 8.16
N GLY A 98 19.15 12.41 7.54
CA GLY A 98 20.51 12.04 7.93
C GLY A 98 20.64 11.09 9.13
N TRP A 99 19.55 10.41 9.54
CA TRP A 99 19.59 9.43 10.61
C TRP A 99 20.17 8.11 10.12
N ARG A 100 20.91 7.44 11.00
CA ARG A 100 21.18 6.01 10.84
C ARG A 100 19.94 5.26 11.28
N VAL A 101 19.37 4.42 10.39
CA VAL A 101 18.09 3.77 10.66
C VAL A 101 18.25 2.25 10.69
N ARG A 102 17.76 1.65 11.77
CA ARG A 102 17.49 0.21 11.85
C ARG A 102 15.98 -0.02 11.74
N ALA A 103 15.57 -0.88 10.83
CA ALA A 103 14.17 -1.25 10.61
C ALA A 103 13.92 -2.65 11.15
N ALA A 104 12.97 -2.80 12.07
CA ALA A 104 12.59 -4.07 12.66
C ALA A 104 11.18 -4.49 12.28
N ALA A 105 11.02 -5.77 11.94
CA ALA A 105 9.74 -6.42 11.73
C ALA A 105 9.83 -7.91 12.10
N ARG A 106 8.68 -8.56 12.33
CA ARG A 106 8.62 -10.01 12.61
C ARG A 106 9.17 -10.86 11.49
N SER A 107 8.98 -10.45 10.24
CA SER A 107 9.52 -11.13 9.07
C SER A 107 10.56 -10.28 8.37
N LEU A 108 11.81 -10.73 8.43
CA LEU A 108 12.92 -10.07 7.74
C LEU A 108 12.73 -10.06 6.21
N LYS A 109 12.13 -11.13 5.65
CA LYS A 109 11.85 -11.23 4.20
C LYS A 109 11.05 -10.06 3.66
N VAL A 110 10.14 -9.54 4.47
CA VAL A 110 9.29 -8.40 4.10
C VAL A 110 10.08 -7.12 3.98
N LEU A 111 11.01 -6.89 4.90
CA LEU A 111 11.90 -5.73 4.84
C LEU A 111 12.91 -5.86 3.69
N GLN A 112 13.42 -7.07 3.47
CA GLN A 112 14.33 -7.37 2.36
C GLN A 112 13.70 -7.11 0.98
N ALA A 113 12.40 -7.38 0.82
CA ALA A 113 11.67 -7.08 -0.41
C ALA A 113 11.63 -5.57 -0.75
N ARG A 114 11.93 -4.69 0.20
CA ARG A 114 12.01 -3.24 -0.03
C ARG A 114 13.38 -2.74 -0.47
N ARG A 115 14.40 -3.60 -0.52
CA ARG A 115 15.77 -3.24 -0.94
C ARG A 115 15.90 -2.84 -2.41
N ASP A 116 14.86 -3.02 -3.21
CA ASP A 116 14.79 -2.49 -4.57
C ASP A 116 14.76 -0.94 -4.57
N ASP A 117 14.17 -0.34 -3.53
CA ASP A 117 14.24 1.11 -3.30
C ASP A 117 15.64 1.50 -2.77
N PRO A 118 16.36 2.43 -3.44
CA PRO A 118 17.70 2.87 -3.05
C PRO A 118 17.80 3.34 -1.58
N VAL A 119 16.76 3.97 -1.03
CA VAL A 119 16.73 4.45 0.36
C VAL A 119 16.82 3.29 1.35
N TRP A 120 16.14 2.17 1.04
CA TRP A 120 16.14 0.98 1.91
C TRP A 120 17.44 0.18 1.87
N ARG A 121 18.32 0.42 0.88
CA ARG A 121 19.66 -0.21 0.83
C ARG A 121 20.57 0.26 1.96
N ALA A 122 20.41 1.49 2.41
CA ALA A 122 21.19 2.08 3.50
C ALA A 122 20.64 1.75 4.90
N VAL A 123 19.50 1.05 5.00
CA VAL A 123 18.81 0.73 6.25
C VAL A 123 19.30 -0.61 6.80
N ASP A 124 19.64 -0.65 8.09
CA ASP A 124 19.94 -1.90 8.80
C ASP A 124 18.62 -2.66 9.06
N LEU A 125 18.53 -3.91 8.62
CA LEU A 125 17.32 -4.71 8.70
C LEU A 125 17.48 -5.81 9.74
N VAL A 126 16.54 -5.90 10.69
CA VAL A 126 16.56 -6.89 11.76
C VAL A 126 15.20 -7.55 11.94
N ALA A 127 15.19 -8.83 12.30
CA ALA A 127 13.98 -9.49 12.79
C ALA A 127 13.75 -9.12 14.25
N GLY A 128 12.51 -8.76 14.60
CA GLY A 128 12.11 -8.44 15.97
C GLY A 128 10.63 -8.65 16.20
N ASP A 129 10.29 -9.34 17.30
CA ASP A 129 8.93 -9.59 17.75
C ASP A 129 8.81 -9.23 19.24
N ALA A 130 7.94 -8.27 19.56
CA ALA A 130 7.76 -7.81 20.94
C ALA A 130 7.16 -8.87 21.88
N LEU A 131 6.54 -9.92 21.32
CA LEU A 131 6.08 -11.09 22.08
C LEU A 131 7.19 -12.14 22.28
N ARG A 132 8.38 -11.91 21.72
CA ARG A 132 9.56 -12.76 21.85
C ARG A 132 10.73 -11.93 22.39
N PRO A 133 10.88 -11.78 23.72
CA PRO A 133 11.86 -10.91 24.34
C PRO A 133 13.31 -11.14 23.87
N GLU A 134 13.65 -12.39 23.55
CA GLU A 134 14.98 -12.77 23.05
C GLU A 134 15.37 -12.08 21.73
N THR A 135 14.39 -11.65 20.95
CA THR A 135 14.62 -10.96 19.66
C THR A 135 14.85 -9.47 19.82
N LEU A 136 14.52 -8.89 20.98
CA LEU A 136 14.55 -7.45 21.21
C LEU A 136 15.96 -6.92 21.48
N GLY A 137 16.79 -7.68 22.21
CA GLY A 137 18.16 -7.29 22.51
C GLY A 137 18.96 -6.93 21.25
N PRO A 138 19.07 -7.82 20.24
CA PRO A 138 19.74 -7.52 18.99
C PRO A 138 19.13 -6.34 18.22
N ALA A 139 17.80 -6.18 18.28
CA ALA A 139 17.11 -5.08 17.60
C ALA A 139 17.42 -3.72 18.22
N LEU A 140 17.59 -3.65 19.55
CA LEU A 140 17.79 -2.41 20.32
C LEU A 140 19.25 -2.07 20.59
N ALA A 141 20.21 -2.96 20.31
CA ALA A 141 21.62 -2.73 20.58
C ALA A 141 22.16 -1.51 19.82
N GLY A 142 22.71 -0.52 20.55
CA GLY A 142 23.29 0.70 19.98
C GLY A 142 22.26 1.68 19.38
N ILE A 143 21.02 1.62 19.83
CA ILE A 143 19.94 2.52 19.41
C ILE A 143 19.82 3.68 20.39
N ASP A 144 19.79 4.91 19.87
CA ASP A 144 19.54 6.11 20.67
C ASP A 144 18.05 6.34 20.88
N ILE A 145 17.25 6.22 19.81
CA ILE A 145 15.80 6.50 19.80
C ILE A 145 15.04 5.34 19.18
N ALA A 146 14.03 4.83 19.87
CA ALA A 146 13.22 3.71 19.39
C ALA A 146 11.77 4.17 19.11
N TYR A 147 11.35 4.07 17.84
CA TYR A 147 9.96 4.26 17.44
C TYR A 147 9.20 2.95 17.65
N TYR A 148 8.19 2.96 18.51
CA TYR A 148 7.30 1.83 18.75
C TYR A 148 6.00 2.01 17.95
N LEU A 149 5.89 1.30 16.81
CA LEU A 149 4.78 1.42 15.85
C LEU A 149 3.99 0.10 15.70
N VAL A 150 4.11 -0.79 16.66
CA VAL A 150 3.45 -2.10 16.63
C VAL A 150 2.04 -2.00 17.20
N HIS A 151 1.13 -2.78 16.61
CA HIS A 151 -0.24 -2.90 17.05
C HIS A 151 -0.84 -4.22 16.56
N SER A 152 -1.51 -4.93 17.46
CA SER A 152 -1.96 -6.32 17.25
C SER A 152 -3.42 -6.47 16.75
N MET A 153 -4.04 -5.42 16.17
CA MET A 153 -5.44 -5.45 15.70
C MET A 153 -5.82 -6.68 14.86
N ALA A 154 -4.87 -7.26 14.16
CA ALA A 154 -5.10 -8.44 13.33
C ALA A 154 -5.15 -9.76 14.12
N ALA A 155 -4.81 -9.76 15.41
CA ALA A 155 -4.74 -10.97 16.25
C ALA A 155 -6.11 -11.45 16.78
N GLY A 156 -7.23 -10.77 16.47
CA GLY A 156 -8.56 -11.18 16.90
C GLY A 156 -8.94 -10.64 18.27
N HIS A 157 -9.64 -11.44 19.11
CA HIS A 157 -10.21 -10.95 20.37
C HIS A 157 -9.17 -10.69 21.49
N ASP A 158 -7.97 -11.27 21.41
CA ASP A 158 -6.94 -11.15 22.47
C ASP A 158 -5.94 -10.00 22.23
N PHE A 159 -6.19 -9.13 21.25
CA PHE A 159 -5.19 -8.13 20.86
C PHE A 159 -4.82 -7.17 22.01
N GLY A 160 -5.77 -6.81 22.88
CA GLY A 160 -5.50 -5.90 24.00
C GLY A 160 -4.46 -6.46 24.98
N ARG A 161 -4.57 -7.73 25.37
CA ARG A 161 -3.61 -8.41 26.23
C ARG A 161 -2.22 -8.50 25.57
N LEU A 162 -2.21 -8.91 24.29
CA LEU A 162 -0.96 -9.04 23.52
C LEU A 162 -0.25 -7.69 23.32
N ASP A 163 -0.99 -6.61 23.12
CA ASP A 163 -0.41 -5.25 23.00
C ASP A 163 0.26 -4.82 24.30
N LEU A 164 -0.35 -5.11 25.47
CA LEU A 164 0.23 -4.78 26.78
C LEU A 164 1.48 -5.61 27.10
N GLU A 165 1.45 -6.90 26.79
CA GLU A 165 2.61 -7.79 26.94
C GLU A 165 3.77 -7.35 26.04
N ALA A 166 3.49 -7.06 24.80
CA ALA A 166 4.45 -6.56 23.83
C ALA A 166 5.09 -5.23 24.27
N ALA A 167 4.27 -4.31 24.78
CA ALA A 167 4.75 -3.02 25.30
C ALA A 167 5.66 -3.17 26.52
N ALA A 168 5.30 -4.07 27.46
CA ALA A 168 6.11 -4.36 28.63
C ALA A 168 7.48 -4.93 28.27
N ASN A 169 7.50 -5.95 27.40
CA ASN A 169 8.73 -6.57 26.91
C ASN A 169 9.63 -5.56 26.21
N PHE A 170 9.03 -4.70 25.36
CA PHE A 170 9.79 -3.69 24.63
C PHE A 170 10.37 -2.63 25.55
N ALA A 171 9.61 -2.12 26.53
CA ALA A 171 10.08 -1.13 27.50
C ALA A 171 11.24 -1.67 28.33
N ALA A 172 11.15 -2.92 28.82
CA ALA A 172 12.20 -3.58 29.57
C ALA A 172 13.48 -3.78 28.73
N ALA A 173 13.34 -4.24 27.49
CA ALA A 173 14.46 -4.45 26.59
C ALA A 173 15.12 -3.11 26.17
N ALA A 174 14.34 -2.05 25.96
CA ALA A 174 14.84 -0.71 25.64
C ALA A 174 15.65 -0.13 26.80
N ALA A 175 15.19 -0.31 28.04
CA ALA A 175 15.93 0.08 29.25
C ALA A 175 17.26 -0.69 29.35
N ALA A 176 17.24 -2.00 29.19
CA ALA A 176 18.45 -2.84 29.25
C ALA A 176 19.47 -2.50 28.16
N ALA A 177 19.01 -2.07 26.96
CA ALA A 177 19.85 -1.66 25.83
C ALA A 177 20.37 -0.20 25.94
N GLY A 178 19.94 0.57 26.95
CA GLY A 178 20.36 1.96 27.14
C GLY A 178 19.73 2.93 26.11
N VAL A 179 18.55 2.61 25.56
CA VAL A 179 17.81 3.50 24.67
C VAL A 179 17.48 4.80 25.41
N LYS A 180 17.76 5.94 24.77
CA LYS A 180 17.58 7.26 25.39
C LYS A 180 16.13 7.72 25.39
N ARG A 181 15.32 7.25 24.42
CA ARG A 181 13.93 7.67 24.24
C ARG A 181 13.14 6.67 23.42
N ILE A 182 11.88 6.48 23.82
CA ILE A 182 10.86 5.77 23.02
C ILE A 182 9.90 6.80 22.44
N VAL A 183 9.61 6.73 21.14
CA VAL A 183 8.57 7.50 20.48
C VAL A 183 7.43 6.52 20.13
N TYR A 184 6.29 6.70 20.76
CA TYR A 184 5.11 5.87 20.56
C TYR A 184 4.04 6.62 19.77
N LEU A 185 3.51 5.99 18.71
CA LEU A 185 2.37 6.52 17.99
C LEU A 185 1.08 5.87 18.51
N GLY A 186 0.38 6.60 19.35
CA GLY A 186 -0.94 6.26 19.86
C GLY A 186 -2.08 6.77 18.96
N GLY A 187 -3.29 6.75 19.49
CA GLY A 187 -4.47 7.34 18.87
C GLY A 187 -5.16 8.29 19.84
N LEU A 188 -5.87 9.28 19.32
CA LEU A 188 -6.74 10.13 20.13
C LEU A 188 -7.80 9.29 20.84
N VAL A 189 -7.96 9.48 22.13
CA VAL A 189 -8.91 8.74 22.97
C VAL A 189 -9.90 9.71 23.59
N PRO A 190 -11.18 9.67 23.20
CA PRO A 190 -12.20 10.53 23.78
C PRO A 190 -12.47 10.15 25.24
N LYS A 191 -12.92 11.11 26.05
CA LYS A 191 -13.38 10.84 27.43
C LYS A 191 -14.53 9.85 27.38
N GLY A 192 -14.44 8.75 28.16
CA GLY A 192 -15.48 7.72 28.19
C GLY A 192 -15.46 6.76 27.01
N ALA A 193 -14.34 6.65 26.26
CA ALA A 193 -14.23 5.67 25.19
C ALA A 193 -14.47 4.25 25.71
N ASP A 194 -15.41 3.55 25.07
CA ASP A 194 -15.79 2.14 25.30
C ASP A 194 -15.21 1.20 24.24
N SER A 195 -14.53 1.74 23.24
CA SER A 195 -13.92 0.95 22.17
C SER A 195 -12.67 0.24 22.66
N GLU A 196 -12.68 -1.09 22.64
CA GLU A 196 -11.56 -1.94 23.02
C GLU A 196 -10.25 -1.53 22.31
N HIS A 197 -10.34 -1.14 21.04
CA HIS A 197 -9.21 -0.65 20.25
C HIS A 197 -8.62 0.66 20.81
N LEU A 198 -9.44 1.67 21.14
CA LEU A 198 -8.96 2.95 21.66
C LEU A 198 -8.38 2.78 23.07
N VAL A 199 -9.03 1.94 23.89
CA VAL A 199 -8.57 1.61 25.25
C VAL A 199 -7.22 0.89 25.18
N SER A 200 -7.05 -0.12 24.31
CA SER A 200 -5.78 -0.83 24.13
C SER A 200 -4.64 0.11 23.78
N ARG A 201 -4.85 1.05 22.85
CA ARG A 201 -3.82 2.03 22.46
C ARG A 201 -3.40 2.94 23.63
N LYS A 202 -4.37 3.40 24.43
CA LYS A 202 -4.09 4.18 25.62
C LYS A 202 -3.25 3.37 26.63
N LEU A 203 -3.70 2.16 26.94
CA LEU A 203 -3.03 1.28 27.90
C LEU A 203 -1.63 0.85 27.42
N THR A 204 -1.42 0.71 26.11
CA THR A 204 -0.09 0.48 25.52
C THR A 204 0.86 1.65 25.83
N GLY A 205 0.40 2.88 25.64
CA GLY A 205 1.18 4.07 26.00
C GLY A 205 1.46 4.15 27.50
N ASP A 206 0.45 3.86 28.36
CA ASP A 206 0.61 3.80 29.81
C ASP A 206 1.67 2.73 30.16
N ARG A 207 1.61 1.54 29.57
CA ARG A 207 2.55 0.44 29.82
C ARG A 207 3.98 0.75 29.39
N LEU A 208 4.19 1.45 28.28
CA LEU A 208 5.52 1.89 27.87
C LEU A 208 6.11 2.90 28.86
N ARG A 209 5.30 3.79 29.44
CA ARG A 209 5.73 4.81 30.43
C ARG A 209 6.01 4.24 31.83
N GLU A 210 5.55 3.04 32.15
CA GLU A 210 5.94 2.34 33.38
C GLU A 210 7.43 1.95 33.39
N GLY A 211 8.06 1.90 32.20
CA GLY A 211 9.50 1.68 32.07
C GLY A 211 10.33 2.92 32.47
N THR A 212 11.66 2.74 32.55
CA THR A 212 12.59 3.82 32.94
C THR A 212 13.01 4.72 31.77
N VAL A 213 12.77 4.31 30.55
CA VAL A 213 13.11 5.10 29.35
C VAL A 213 12.04 6.17 29.12
N PRO A 214 12.40 7.46 28.93
CA PRO A 214 11.45 8.53 28.63
C PRO A 214 10.64 8.21 27.36
N VAL A 215 9.31 8.40 27.42
CA VAL A 215 8.38 8.13 26.31
C VAL A 215 7.75 9.43 25.83
N ILE A 216 7.85 9.68 24.54
CA ILE A 216 7.03 10.65 23.82
C ILE A 216 5.87 9.88 23.15
N GLU A 217 4.65 10.13 23.59
CA GLU A 217 3.45 9.58 22.98
C GLU A 217 2.80 10.62 22.09
N ILE A 218 2.68 10.33 20.79
CA ILE A 218 1.93 11.13 19.83
C ILE A 218 0.59 10.44 19.59
N ARG A 219 -0.51 11.10 19.95
CA ARG A 219 -1.87 10.61 19.74
C ARG A 219 -2.43 11.23 18.49
N ALA A 220 -2.41 10.48 17.39
CA ALA A 220 -2.91 10.98 16.12
C ALA A 220 -4.42 10.79 15.98
N GLY A 221 -5.07 11.75 15.33
CA GLY A 221 -6.41 11.63 14.78
C GLY A 221 -6.43 10.70 13.55
N ILE A 222 -7.45 10.88 12.71
CA ILE A 222 -7.54 10.16 11.44
C ILE A 222 -6.40 10.58 10.54
N ILE A 223 -5.54 9.62 10.17
CA ILE A 223 -4.40 9.88 9.28
C ILE A 223 -4.88 9.83 7.83
N VAL A 224 -4.71 10.94 7.12
CA VAL A 224 -5.07 11.10 5.70
C VAL A 224 -3.80 11.10 4.85
N GLY A 225 -3.66 10.10 4.01
CA GLY A 225 -2.53 9.96 3.11
C GLY A 225 -2.69 8.76 2.20
N PRO A 226 -1.90 8.66 1.13
CA PRO A 226 -2.03 7.59 0.14
C PRO A 226 -1.82 6.23 0.82
N GLY A 227 -2.79 5.33 0.66
CA GLY A 227 -2.73 4.00 1.26
C GLY A 227 -3.10 3.91 2.74
N SER A 228 -3.51 5.00 3.42
CA SER A 228 -4.02 4.91 4.80
C SER A 228 -5.42 4.28 4.85
N ALA A 229 -5.74 3.59 5.95
CA ALA A 229 -7.04 2.91 6.10
C ALA A 229 -8.22 3.88 5.94
N ALA A 230 -8.16 5.03 6.58
CA ALA A 230 -9.25 6.01 6.53
C ALA A 230 -9.42 6.60 5.13
N TYR A 231 -8.31 6.92 4.45
CA TYR A 231 -8.34 7.42 3.08
C TYR A 231 -8.91 6.37 2.11
N GLU A 232 -8.45 5.11 2.18
CA GLU A 232 -8.92 4.05 1.30
C GLU A 232 -10.40 3.74 1.50
N VAL A 233 -10.88 3.71 2.76
CA VAL A 233 -12.31 3.54 3.05
C VAL A 233 -13.13 4.69 2.45
N MET A 234 -12.73 5.94 2.66
CA MET A 234 -13.45 7.10 2.12
C MET A 234 -13.42 7.11 0.60
N ARG A 235 -12.26 6.80 0.00
CA ARG A 235 -12.11 6.67 -1.45
C ARG A 235 -13.06 5.63 -2.01
N ASP A 236 -13.04 4.42 -1.47
CA ASP A 236 -13.87 3.31 -1.96
C ASP A 236 -15.36 3.63 -1.82
N LEU A 237 -15.78 4.24 -0.72
CA LEU A 237 -17.17 4.66 -0.52
C LEU A 237 -17.59 5.73 -1.53
N VAL A 238 -16.77 6.77 -1.73
CA VAL A 238 -17.09 7.88 -2.64
C VAL A 238 -17.09 7.43 -4.11
N TYR A 239 -16.16 6.53 -4.48
CA TYR A 239 -16.10 6.01 -5.86
C TYR A 239 -17.19 4.99 -6.17
N ASN A 240 -17.53 4.13 -5.20
CA ASN A 240 -18.44 3.01 -5.42
C ASN A 240 -19.91 3.35 -5.16
N LEU A 241 -20.22 4.35 -4.32
CA LEU A 241 -21.59 4.64 -3.90
C LEU A 241 -22.03 6.06 -4.23
N PRO A 242 -22.81 6.27 -5.29
CA PRO A 242 -23.41 7.58 -5.58
C PRO A 242 -24.45 8.00 -4.51
N VAL A 243 -25.08 7.02 -3.86
CA VAL A 243 -25.98 7.19 -2.71
C VAL A 243 -25.51 6.26 -1.60
N MET A 244 -25.22 6.82 -0.43
CA MET A 244 -24.78 6.09 0.75
C MET A 244 -25.83 6.19 1.86
N THR A 245 -26.33 5.05 2.30
CA THR A 245 -27.04 4.95 3.57
C THR A 245 -26.03 4.64 4.67
N THR A 246 -25.86 5.54 5.61
CA THR A 246 -24.83 5.45 6.65
C THR A 246 -25.46 5.45 8.04
N PRO A 247 -24.83 4.81 9.04
CA PRO A 247 -25.26 4.94 10.43
C PRO A 247 -25.07 6.37 10.96
N ARG A 248 -25.67 6.67 12.11
CA ARG A 248 -25.58 8.00 12.77
C ARG A 248 -24.16 8.44 13.07
N TRP A 249 -23.22 7.50 13.29
CA TRP A 249 -21.81 7.83 13.57
C TRP A 249 -21.13 8.64 12.45
N VAL A 250 -21.68 8.67 11.24
CA VAL A 250 -21.16 9.53 10.16
C VAL A 250 -21.17 11.02 10.54
N GLN A 251 -21.94 11.40 11.54
CA GLN A 251 -22.02 12.77 12.06
C GLN A 251 -20.98 13.06 13.16
N SER A 252 -20.36 12.01 13.75
CA SER A 252 -19.30 12.19 14.74
C SER A 252 -18.10 12.88 14.10
N ARG A 253 -17.42 13.72 14.88
CA ARG A 253 -16.36 14.60 14.40
C ARG A 253 -14.99 14.14 14.88
N SER A 254 -13.97 14.42 14.09
CA SER A 254 -12.57 14.15 14.41
C SER A 254 -11.66 15.21 13.82
N SER A 255 -10.41 15.26 14.28
CA SER A 255 -9.36 16.14 13.75
C SER A 255 -8.44 15.34 12.82
N PRO A 256 -8.75 15.25 11.50
CA PRO A 256 -7.92 14.51 10.56
C PRO A 256 -6.57 15.18 10.38
N ILE A 257 -5.49 14.37 10.30
CA ILE A 257 -4.12 14.87 10.09
C ILE A 257 -3.53 14.28 8.81
N ALA A 258 -2.83 15.11 8.03
CA ALA A 258 -2.06 14.64 6.88
C ALA A 258 -0.91 13.73 7.31
N LEU A 259 -0.68 12.64 6.55
CA LEU A 259 0.47 11.75 6.79
C LEU A 259 1.79 12.52 6.82
N ALA A 260 1.99 13.46 5.89
CA ALA A 260 3.21 14.27 5.83
C ALA A 260 3.44 15.05 7.13
N ASN A 261 2.42 15.71 7.66
CA ASN A 261 2.51 16.46 8.92
C ASN A 261 2.75 15.54 10.12
N LEU A 262 2.12 14.37 10.16
CA LEU A 262 2.37 13.39 11.21
C LEU A 262 3.81 12.88 11.19
N LEU A 263 4.37 12.60 10.01
CA LEU A 263 5.77 12.17 9.88
C LEU A 263 6.73 13.27 10.33
N ASP A 264 6.44 14.53 10.02
CA ASP A 264 7.24 15.67 10.49
C ASP A 264 7.20 15.79 12.02
N TYR A 265 6.04 15.60 12.64
CA TYR A 265 5.95 15.54 14.10
C TYR A 265 6.74 14.37 14.68
N LEU A 266 6.66 13.17 14.13
CA LEU A 266 7.41 12.00 14.59
C LEU A 266 8.92 12.25 14.53
N VAL A 267 9.44 12.81 13.45
CA VAL A 267 10.87 13.10 13.28
C VAL A 267 11.33 14.21 14.22
N ARG A 268 10.61 15.34 14.28
CA ARG A 268 11.04 16.51 15.04
C ARG A 268 10.93 16.31 16.55
N LEU A 269 9.86 15.67 17.04
CA LEU A 269 9.72 15.35 18.46
C LEU A 269 10.80 14.39 18.97
N ALA A 270 11.31 13.51 18.13
CA ALA A 270 12.41 12.63 18.47
C ALA A 270 13.71 13.40 18.79
N GLN A 271 13.86 14.60 18.28
CA GLN A 271 15.03 15.48 18.50
C GLN A 271 14.93 16.33 19.77
N LEU A 272 13.75 16.39 20.39
CA LEU A 272 13.59 17.18 21.63
C LEU A 272 14.43 16.63 22.79
N ALA A 273 14.78 17.50 23.73
CA ALA A 273 15.48 17.13 24.95
C ALA A 273 14.66 16.11 25.78
N PRO A 274 15.30 15.17 26.51
CA PRO A 274 14.59 14.18 27.32
C PRO A 274 13.57 14.75 28.31
N ALA A 275 13.82 15.94 28.83
CA ALA A 275 12.94 16.63 29.77
C ALA A 275 11.60 17.08 29.16
N GLU A 276 11.51 17.14 27.82
CA GLU A 276 10.33 17.55 27.10
C GLU A 276 9.47 16.36 26.62
N GLY A 277 9.71 15.16 27.19
CA GLY A 277 8.86 14.00 26.97
C GLY A 277 7.41 14.26 27.40
N GLY A 278 6.48 13.42 26.97
CA GLY A 278 5.09 13.53 27.36
C GLY A 278 4.10 13.03 26.32
N ILE A 279 2.85 13.42 26.52
CA ILE A 279 1.74 13.05 25.62
C ILE A 279 1.34 14.28 24.82
N PHE A 280 1.24 14.10 23.51
CA PHE A 280 0.92 15.14 22.55
C PHE A 280 -0.19 14.67 21.62
N ASP A 281 -1.29 15.38 21.57
CA ASP A 281 -2.32 15.15 20.56
C ASP A 281 -1.86 15.75 19.23
N ALA A 282 -2.12 15.05 18.13
CA ALA A 282 -1.76 15.47 16.79
C ALA A 282 -2.99 15.48 15.88
N GLY A 283 -3.52 16.67 15.63
CA GLY A 283 -4.62 16.93 14.71
C GLY A 283 -4.19 17.79 13.53
N GLY A 284 -5.02 17.79 12.50
CA GLY A 284 -4.93 18.76 11.40
C GLY A 284 -5.61 20.08 11.77
N PRO A 285 -5.69 21.04 10.83
CA PRO A 285 -6.24 22.36 11.10
C PRO A 285 -7.77 22.37 11.23
N GLU A 286 -8.44 21.26 10.88
CA GLU A 286 -9.89 21.19 10.78
C GLU A 286 -10.47 20.14 11.74
N TYR A 287 -11.66 20.45 12.29
CA TYR A 287 -12.45 19.53 13.09
C TYR A 287 -13.75 19.21 12.34
N MET A 288 -13.80 18.02 11.71
CA MET A 288 -14.80 17.66 10.71
C MET A 288 -15.54 16.38 11.08
N SER A 289 -16.82 16.30 10.70
CA SER A 289 -17.57 15.04 10.70
C SER A 289 -17.12 14.13 9.55
N TYR A 290 -17.32 12.82 9.70
CA TYR A 290 -17.05 11.87 8.60
C TYR A 290 -17.87 12.18 7.35
N LYS A 291 -19.08 12.71 7.52
CA LYS A 291 -19.92 13.17 6.42
C LYS A 291 -19.30 14.34 5.66
N GLU A 292 -18.74 15.33 6.38
CA GLU A 292 -18.03 16.46 5.78
C GLU A 292 -16.77 16.01 5.07
N MET A 293 -15.98 15.10 5.67
CA MET A 293 -14.79 14.51 5.05
C MET A 293 -15.13 13.81 3.74
N MET A 294 -16.17 12.94 3.70
CA MET A 294 -16.58 12.26 2.48
C MET A 294 -17.11 13.21 1.41
N ARG A 295 -17.78 14.29 1.78
CA ARG A 295 -18.21 15.34 0.83
C ARG A 295 -17.02 16.10 0.27
N SER A 296 -16.10 16.53 1.12
CA SER A 296 -14.86 17.20 0.72
C SER A 296 -14.01 16.32 -0.19
N PHE A 297 -13.91 15.01 0.12
CA PHE A 297 -13.27 14.04 -0.75
C PHE A 297 -13.96 13.99 -2.13
N GLY A 298 -15.30 13.90 -2.14
CA GLY A 298 -16.10 13.89 -3.36
C GLY A 298 -15.86 15.13 -4.23
N GLU A 299 -15.77 16.31 -3.61
CA GLU A 299 -15.47 17.55 -4.34
C GLU A 299 -14.09 17.53 -5.01
N VAL A 300 -13.06 16.98 -4.33
CA VAL A 300 -11.71 16.85 -4.91
C VAL A 300 -11.70 15.94 -6.14
N VAL A 301 -12.49 14.85 -6.12
CA VAL A 301 -12.57 13.89 -7.23
C VAL A 301 -13.70 14.18 -8.23
N GLY A 302 -14.37 15.32 -8.11
CA GLY A 302 -15.46 15.71 -9.00
C GLY A 302 -16.75 14.88 -8.84
N ARG A 303 -16.97 14.28 -7.66
CA ARG A 303 -18.17 13.48 -7.34
C ARG A 303 -18.99 14.13 -6.23
N LYS A 304 -20.31 13.94 -6.26
CA LYS A 304 -21.24 14.49 -5.27
C LYS A 304 -22.04 13.35 -4.61
N PRO A 305 -21.44 12.59 -3.68
CA PRO A 305 -22.15 11.49 -3.02
C PRO A 305 -23.31 12.00 -2.18
N ARG A 306 -24.49 11.38 -2.32
CA ARG A 306 -25.64 11.65 -1.45
C ARG A 306 -25.54 10.78 -0.22
N ILE A 307 -25.29 11.39 0.96
CA ILE A 307 -25.09 10.70 2.23
C ILE A 307 -26.33 10.87 3.09
N ILE A 308 -27.03 9.76 3.34
CA ILE A 308 -28.27 9.70 4.12
C ILE A 308 -27.98 8.92 5.41
N ALA A 309 -28.02 9.60 6.55
CA ALA A 309 -27.85 8.97 7.85
C ALA A 309 -29.16 8.27 8.26
N VAL A 310 -29.08 6.97 8.55
CA VAL A 310 -30.22 6.16 9.00
C VAL A 310 -30.03 5.70 10.44
N PRO A 311 -31.09 5.68 11.27
CA PRO A 311 -30.97 5.39 12.70
C PRO A 311 -30.76 3.89 13.05
N VAL A 312 -30.96 2.98 12.10
CA VAL A 312 -31.24 1.56 12.37
C VAL A 312 -30.02 0.63 12.16
N LEU A 313 -28.87 1.12 11.69
CA LEU A 313 -27.72 0.25 11.43
C LEU A 313 -26.92 0.02 12.70
N THR A 314 -26.89 -1.24 13.17
CA THR A 314 -26.02 -1.65 14.27
C THR A 314 -24.54 -1.65 13.86
N PRO A 315 -23.58 -1.47 14.79
CA PRO A 315 -22.14 -1.54 14.46
C PRO A 315 -21.75 -2.86 13.78
N LYS A 316 -22.36 -3.97 14.15
CA LYS A 316 -22.12 -5.28 13.56
C LYS A 316 -22.56 -5.34 12.10
N LEU A 317 -23.77 -4.86 11.78
CA LEU A 317 -24.28 -4.81 10.41
C LEU A 317 -23.47 -3.82 9.57
N SER A 318 -23.08 -2.66 10.12
CA SER A 318 -22.24 -1.68 9.47
C SER A 318 -20.84 -2.22 9.11
N SER A 319 -20.25 -3.08 9.97
CA SER A 319 -18.94 -3.68 9.68
C SER A 319 -18.99 -4.70 8.53
N TYR A 320 -20.06 -5.47 8.41
CA TYR A 320 -20.25 -6.37 7.27
C TYR A 320 -20.50 -5.60 5.97
N TRP A 321 -21.33 -4.56 6.03
CA TRP A 321 -21.58 -3.67 4.89
C TRP A 321 -20.30 -2.98 4.41
N LEU A 322 -19.49 -2.47 5.34
CA LEU A 322 -18.21 -1.83 5.01
C LEU A 322 -17.23 -2.83 4.35
N ALA A 323 -17.13 -4.05 4.89
CA ALA A 323 -16.29 -5.10 4.31
C ALA A 323 -16.79 -5.58 2.92
N LEU A 324 -18.10 -5.44 2.66
CA LEU A 324 -18.67 -5.75 1.36
C LEU A 324 -18.23 -4.73 0.28
N ILE A 325 -18.20 -3.44 0.64
CA ILE A 325 -18.00 -2.34 -0.31
C ILE A 325 -16.52 -1.92 -0.41
N THR A 326 -15.77 -2.02 0.69
CA THR A 326 -14.38 -1.56 0.77
C THR A 326 -13.37 -2.71 0.80
N THR A 327 -12.09 -2.36 0.71
CA THR A 327 -10.97 -3.30 0.87
C THR A 327 -10.79 -3.81 2.31
N VAL A 328 -11.47 -3.17 3.28
CA VAL A 328 -11.25 -3.40 4.71
C VAL A 328 -11.92 -4.69 5.19
N PRO A 329 -11.19 -5.64 5.79
CA PRO A 329 -11.77 -6.84 6.38
C PRO A 329 -12.76 -6.52 7.50
N ALA A 330 -13.84 -7.31 7.64
CA ALA A 330 -14.91 -7.06 8.61
C ALA A 330 -14.43 -6.99 10.08
N SER A 331 -13.37 -7.72 10.43
CA SER A 331 -12.76 -7.68 11.77
C SER A 331 -12.14 -6.31 12.08
N ILE A 332 -11.41 -5.76 11.13
CA ILE A 332 -10.79 -4.43 11.25
C ILE A 332 -11.84 -3.33 11.14
N ALA A 333 -12.77 -3.45 10.19
CA ALA A 333 -13.90 -2.53 10.07
C ALA A 333 -14.68 -2.40 11.39
N ARG A 334 -14.90 -3.51 12.11
CA ARG A 334 -15.59 -3.51 13.40
C ARG A 334 -14.81 -2.74 14.47
N ALA A 335 -13.49 -2.95 14.55
CA ALA A 335 -12.64 -2.23 15.50
C ALA A 335 -12.65 -0.72 15.22
N LEU A 336 -12.52 -0.32 13.94
CA LEU A 336 -12.58 1.07 13.53
C LEU A 336 -13.94 1.71 13.84
N ILE A 337 -15.07 1.07 13.48
CA ILE A 337 -16.42 1.60 13.70
C ILE A 337 -16.71 1.81 15.20
N GLY A 338 -16.16 0.96 16.08
CA GLY A 338 -16.27 1.14 17.53
C GLY A 338 -15.77 2.50 17.99
N GLY A 339 -14.66 2.97 17.42
CA GLY A 339 -14.09 4.30 17.70
C GLY A 339 -14.84 5.47 17.06
N LEU A 340 -15.58 5.24 15.96
CA LEU A 340 -16.26 6.31 15.21
C LEU A 340 -17.52 6.86 15.88
N LYS A 341 -17.98 6.28 16.98
CA LYS A 341 -19.20 6.71 17.67
C LYS A 341 -19.05 8.00 18.47
N HIS A 342 -17.81 8.40 18.76
CA HIS A 342 -17.47 9.50 19.63
C HIS A 342 -16.89 10.66 18.84
N ASP A 343 -17.13 11.86 19.31
CA ASP A 343 -16.41 13.04 18.87
C ASP A 343 -15.00 13.02 19.46
N ILE A 344 -13.99 13.20 18.61
CA ILE A 344 -12.57 13.05 18.97
C ILE A 344 -11.81 14.30 18.56
N PRO A 345 -11.92 15.41 19.33
CA PRO A 345 -11.09 16.58 19.12
C PRO A 345 -9.63 16.29 19.52
N ALA A 346 -8.67 16.95 18.88
CA ALA A 346 -7.28 16.97 19.29
C ALA A 346 -7.00 18.24 20.11
N ASP A 347 -6.34 18.09 21.26
CA ASP A 347 -5.73 19.20 22.02
C ASP A 347 -4.26 19.32 21.61
N ASP A 348 -4.02 19.90 20.46
CA ASP A 348 -2.70 19.94 19.82
C ASP A 348 -1.96 21.28 19.96
N ALA A 349 -2.46 22.21 20.77
CA ALA A 349 -1.87 23.54 20.95
C ALA A 349 -0.39 23.47 21.36
N ARG A 350 -0.07 22.65 22.37
CA ARG A 350 1.29 22.46 22.84
C ARG A 350 2.20 21.83 21.77
N LEU A 351 1.67 20.89 20.98
CA LEU A 351 2.44 20.26 19.91
C LEU A 351 2.76 21.26 18.79
N ARG A 352 1.81 22.11 18.42
CA ARG A 352 2.00 23.16 17.40
C ARG A 352 2.99 24.22 17.84
N GLU A 353 3.04 24.52 19.15
CA GLU A 353 4.01 25.45 19.73
C GLU A 353 5.43 24.86 19.69
N LEU A 354 5.59 23.60 20.11
CA LEU A 354 6.89 22.92 20.15
C LEU A 354 7.44 22.60 18.74
N VAL A 355 6.57 22.25 17.81
CA VAL A 355 6.93 21.86 16.45
C VAL A 355 6.07 22.62 15.45
N PRO A 356 6.35 23.92 15.25
CA PRO A 356 5.61 24.70 14.29
C PRO A 356 5.81 24.17 12.87
N GLN A 357 4.70 23.98 12.16
CA GLN A 357 4.65 23.58 10.75
C GLN A 357 3.36 24.03 10.10
N LYS A 358 3.36 24.16 8.77
CA LYS A 358 2.14 24.37 8.00
C LYS A 358 1.36 23.06 7.94
N LEU A 359 0.20 23.02 8.59
CA LEU A 359 -0.68 21.86 8.52
C LEU A 359 -1.50 21.91 7.23
N LEU A 360 -1.56 20.77 6.53
CA LEU A 360 -2.42 20.59 5.36
C LEU A 360 -3.86 20.42 5.79
N THR A 361 -4.78 21.10 5.11
CA THR A 361 -6.22 20.88 5.24
C THR A 361 -6.58 19.47 4.78
N PHE A 362 -7.76 18.99 5.14
CA PHE A 362 -8.26 17.70 4.68
C PHE A 362 -8.29 17.61 3.14
N ARG A 363 -8.74 18.68 2.47
CA ARG A 363 -8.78 18.78 1.01
C ARG A 363 -7.38 18.69 0.39
N GLU A 364 -6.41 19.43 0.91
CA GLU A 364 -5.00 19.37 0.45
C GLU A 364 -4.40 17.98 0.67
N SER A 365 -4.71 17.34 1.80
CA SER A 365 -4.25 15.98 2.13
C SER A 365 -4.79 14.93 1.16
N VAL A 366 -6.08 15.03 0.79
CA VAL A 366 -6.71 14.15 -0.21
C VAL A 366 -6.11 14.38 -1.60
N ALA A 367 -5.93 15.65 -1.99
CA ALA A 367 -5.32 15.98 -3.29
C ALA A 367 -3.89 15.42 -3.39
N ALA A 368 -3.06 15.63 -2.38
CA ALA A 368 -1.71 15.10 -2.33
C ALA A 368 -1.67 13.56 -2.37
N ALA A 369 -2.63 12.89 -1.73
CA ALA A 369 -2.74 11.43 -1.78
C ALA A 369 -3.11 10.93 -3.18
N LEU A 370 -4.03 11.58 -3.86
CA LEU A 370 -4.41 11.25 -5.24
C LEU A 370 -3.26 11.48 -6.22
N ASP A 371 -2.49 12.55 -6.03
CA ASP A 371 -1.32 12.83 -6.87
C ASP A 371 -0.22 11.77 -6.68
N ALA A 372 0.02 11.33 -5.45
CA ALA A 372 0.94 10.22 -5.16
C ALA A 372 0.47 8.89 -5.79
N GLU A 373 -0.85 8.62 -5.79
CA GLU A 373 -1.41 7.45 -6.47
C GLU A 373 -1.22 7.52 -7.99
N ARG A 374 -1.47 8.68 -8.61
CA ARG A 374 -1.27 8.89 -10.06
C ARG A 374 0.20 8.79 -10.47
N ALA A 375 1.10 9.27 -9.61
CA ALA A 375 2.54 9.19 -9.82
C ALA A 375 3.14 7.81 -9.49
N HIS A 376 2.34 6.85 -9.02
CA HIS A 376 2.79 5.54 -8.53
C HIS A 376 3.88 5.62 -7.44
N THR A 377 3.84 6.67 -6.60
CA THR A 377 4.82 6.93 -5.53
C THR A 377 4.32 6.52 -4.14
N VAL A 378 3.27 5.70 -4.06
CA VAL A 378 2.72 5.21 -2.79
C VAL A 378 3.69 4.20 -2.16
N ALA A 379 4.33 4.58 -1.05
CA ALA A 379 5.36 3.77 -0.40
C ALA A 379 4.78 2.51 0.28
N ALA A 380 3.57 2.60 0.83
CA ALA A 380 2.88 1.46 1.46
C ALA A 380 1.38 1.70 1.52
N ARG A 381 0.62 0.60 1.52
CA ARG A 381 -0.81 0.60 1.87
C ARG A 381 -0.99 -0.10 3.21
N TRP A 382 -1.91 0.39 4.05
CA TRP A 382 -2.16 -0.23 5.35
C TRP A 382 -2.65 -1.69 5.22
N THR A 383 -3.32 -2.02 4.11
CA THR A 383 -3.76 -3.38 3.77
C THR A 383 -2.60 -4.35 3.61
N GLU A 384 -1.40 -3.88 3.25
CA GLU A 384 -0.20 -4.71 3.15
C GLU A 384 0.13 -5.38 4.49
N GLY A 385 0.09 -4.63 5.59
CA GLY A 385 0.28 -5.19 6.93
C GLY A 385 -0.76 -6.25 7.31
N ALA A 386 -2.04 -6.03 6.93
CA ALA A 386 -3.12 -6.99 7.16
C ALA A 386 -3.02 -8.23 6.26
N LEU A 387 -2.56 -8.06 5.01
CA LEU A 387 -2.33 -9.17 4.08
C LEU A 387 -1.15 -10.04 4.49
N MET A 388 -0.08 -9.44 5.03
CA MET A 388 1.06 -10.17 5.55
C MET A 388 0.72 -11.09 6.71
N PHE A 389 -0.17 -10.65 7.59
CA PHE A 389 -0.70 -11.48 8.68
C PHE A 389 -1.43 -12.73 8.15
N ARG A 390 -1.91 -12.69 6.92
CA ARG A 390 -2.67 -13.76 6.25
C ARG A 390 -1.87 -14.51 5.19
N GLY A 391 -0.55 -14.28 5.08
CA GLY A 391 0.28 -14.87 4.04
C GLY A 391 0.05 -14.26 2.64
N GLY A 392 -0.59 -13.08 2.56
CA GLY A 392 -0.78 -12.36 1.30
C GLY A 392 0.45 -11.57 0.89
N ARG A 393 0.54 -11.21 -0.39
CA ARG A 393 1.67 -10.45 -0.96
C ARG A 393 1.41 -8.96 -1.00
N HIS A 394 2.48 -8.16 -0.90
CA HIS A 394 2.46 -6.70 -0.96
C HIS A 394 1.96 -6.17 -2.30
N ASP A 395 2.39 -6.83 -3.40
CA ASP A 395 2.14 -6.41 -4.78
C ASP A 395 0.65 -6.29 -5.11
N TYR A 396 -0.20 -7.02 -4.36
CA TYR A 396 -1.66 -7.09 -4.60
C TYR A 396 -2.51 -6.40 -3.54
N ALA A 397 -1.90 -5.58 -2.69
CA ALA A 397 -2.65 -4.79 -1.70
C ALA A 397 -3.70 -3.84 -2.32
N PHE A 398 -3.49 -3.46 -3.58
CA PHE A 398 -4.43 -2.66 -4.37
C PHE A 398 -5.75 -3.39 -4.65
N TYR A 399 -5.73 -4.74 -4.75
CA TYR A 399 -6.91 -5.52 -5.12
C TYR A 399 -7.80 -5.79 -3.92
N ALA A 400 -8.98 -5.16 -3.93
CA ALA A 400 -9.95 -5.18 -2.83
C ALA A 400 -10.55 -6.55 -2.55
N LYS A 401 -10.69 -7.38 -3.57
CA LYS A 401 -11.40 -8.65 -3.51
C LYS A 401 -10.49 -9.77 -4.00
N ARG A 402 -10.65 -10.96 -3.40
CA ARG A 402 -9.93 -12.15 -3.83
C ARG A 402 -10.76 -13.41 -3.67
N ALA A 403 -10.52 -14.37 -4.54
CA ALA A 403 -11.00 -15.74 -4.41
C ALA A 403 -9.84 -16.69 -4.71
N ALA A 404 -9.71 -17.76 -3.94
CA ALA A 404 -8.59 -18.69 -4.07
C ALA A 404 -9.03 -20.14 -3.92
N GLY A 405 -8.26 -21.03 -4.53
CA GLY A 405 -8.25 -22.46 -4.29
C GLY A 405 -6.82 -22.93 -4.02
N ALA A 406 -6.67 -24.01 -3.26
CA ALA A 406 -5.37 -24.64 -3.01
C ALA A 406 -5.51 -26.16 -3.00
N ALA A 407 -4.46 -26.86 -3.45
CA ALA A 407 -4.32 -28.30 -3.36
C ALA A 407 -2.85 -28.66 -3.10
N VAL A 408 -2.61 -29.84 -2.56
CA VAL A 408 -1.27 -30.42 -2.40
C VAL A 408 -1.16 -31.59 -3.36
N ALA A 409 -0.10 -31.60 -4.18
CA ALA A 409 0.24 -32.66 -5.10
C ALA A 409 1.40 -33.47 -4.54
N ARG A 410 1.38 -34.78 -4.71
CA ARG A 410 2.55 -35.64 -4.50
C ARG A 410 3.45 -35.59 -5.72
N ALA A 411 4.10 -34.45 -5.90
CA ALA A 411 4.92 -34.13 -7.07
C ALA A 411 5.95 -33.04 -6.73
N THR A 412 7.01 -32.97 -7.51
CA THR A 412 8.02 -31.91 -7.38
C THR A 412 7.49 -30.55 -7.87
N PRO A 413 8.05 -29.41 -7.43
CA PRO A 413 7.70 -28.09 -7.96
C PRO A 413 7.83 -28.01 -9.48
N ALA A 414 8.85 -28.64 -10.07
CA ALA A 414 9.06 -28.71 -11.51
C ALA A 414 7.91 -29.42 -12.25
N ALA A 415 7.41 -30.55 -11.70
CA ALA A 415 6.27 -31.27 -12.27
C ALA A 415 4.99 -30.44 -12.22
N VAL A 416 4.72 -29.76 -11.09
CA VAL A 416 3.57 -28.83 -10.98
C VAL A 416 3.72 -27.66 -11.96
N TRP A 417 4.92 -27.10 -12.08
CA TRP A 417 5.23 -26.01 -13.00
C TRP A 417 4.99 -26.39 -14.46
N SER A 418 5.42 -27.59 -14.86
CA SER A 418 5.21 -28.09 -16.23
C SER A 418 3.73 -28.17 -16.61
N VAL A 419 2.85 -28.44 -15.65
CA VAL A 419 1.39 -28.43 -15.87
C VAL A 419 0.87 -27.00 -15.93
N VAL A 420 1.24 -26.14 -14.97
CA VAL A 420 0.75 -24.74 -14.89
C VAL A 420 1.10 -23.96 -16.16
N THR A 421 2.29 -24.17 -16.73
CA THR A 421 2.73 -23.49 -17.95
C THR A 421 1.97 -23.91 -19.22
N GLN A 422 1.14 -24.95 -19.16
CA GLN A 422 0.28 -25.38 -20.29
C GLN A 422 -1.09 -24.69 -20.32
N LEU A 423 -1.38 -23.79 -19.38
CA LEU A 423 -2.65 -23.07 -19.27
C LEU A 423 -3.01 -22.38 -20.59
N GLY A 424 -4.30 -22.41 -20.96
CA GLY A 424 -4.83 -21.76 -22.15
C GLY A 424 -4.65 -22.55 -23.45
N GLY A 425 -4.98 -21.93 -24.58
CA GLY A 425 -4.97 -22.57 -25.90
C GLY A 425 -5.82 -23.85 -25.93
N ASP A 426 -5.26 -24.92 -26.50
CA ASP A 426 -5.95 -26.22 -26.65
C ASP A 426 -6.17 -26.94 -25.31
N VAL A 427 -5.35 -26.70 -24.30
CA VAL A 427 -5.47 -27.32 -22.97
C VAL A 427 -6.56 -26.68 -22.13
N GLY A 428 -6.89 -25.40 -22.39
CA GLY A 428 -7.87 -24.63 -21.66
C GLY A 428 -7.45 -24.33 -20.22
N TYR A 429 -8.43 -24.19 -19.33
CA TYR A 429 -8.23 -23.72 -17.94
C TYR A 429 -8.32 -24.87 -16.91
N PHE A 430 -8.03 -26.08 -17.27
CA PHE A 430 -8.00 -27.33 -16.48
C PHE A 430 -9.35 -27.74 -15.90
N TYR A 431 -10.20 -26.80 -15.43
CA TYR A 431 -11.47 -27.10 -14.77
C TYR A 431 -12.54 -26.06 -15.06
N GLY A 432 -13.81 -26.50 -15.10
CA GLY A 432 -14.96 -25.60 -15.26
C GLY A 432 -15.10 -25.01 -16.68
N GLY A 433 -14.66 -25.73 -17.72
CA GLY A 433 -14.69 -25.29 -19.11
C GLY A 433 -15.97 -24.57 -19.54
N PRO A 434 -17.20 -25.08 -19.27
CA PRO A 434 -18.44 -24.39 -19.64
C PRO A 434 -18.58 -22.99 -19.00
N LEU A 435 -18.11 -22.80 -17.77
CA LEU A 435 -18.16 -21.49 -17.09
C LEU A 435 -17.19 -20.48 -17.73
N TRP A 436 -16.01 -20.96 -18.18
CA TRP A 436 -15.07 -20.13 -18.94
C TRP A 436 -15.67 -19.71 -20.28
N VAL A 437 -16.31 -20.64 -21.01
CA VAL A 437 -16.99 -20.34 -22.29
C VAL A 437 -18.10 -19.31 -22.09
N ILE A 438 -18.95 -19.45 -21.08
CA ILE A 438 -19.97 -18.44 -20.76
C ILE A 438 -19.32 -17.08 -20.51
N ARG A 439 -18.23 -17.06 -19.77
CA ARG A 439 -17.48 -15.84 -19.43
C ARG A 439 -16.87 -15.18 -20.68
N GLU A 440 -16.34 -15.96 -21.60
CA GLU A 440 -15.80 -15.54 -22.88
C GLU A 440 -16.90 -14.90 -23.78
N TRP A 441 -18.06 -15.54 -23.87
CA TRP A 441 -19.22 -15.01 -24.60
C TRP A 441 -19.75 -13.70 -23.99
N MET A 442 -19.79 -13.60 -22.66
CA MET A 442 -20.19 -12.36 -21.98
C MET A 442 -19.23 -11.21 -22.31
N ASP A 443 -17.95 -11.47 -22.33
CA ASP A 443 -16.94 -10.48 -22.68
C ASP A 443 -17.05 -10.05 -24.16
N TRP A 444 -17.19 -11.00 -25.06
CA TRP A 444 -17.41 -10.73 -26.49
C TRP A 444 -18.65 -9.87 -26.72
N ALA A 445 -19.74 -10.14 -26.03
CA ALA A 445 -21.00 -9.38 -26.18
C ALA A 445 -20.85 -7.90 -25.80
N VAL A 446 -19.89 -7.55 -24.94
CA VAL A 446 -19.55 -6.15 -24.58
C VAL A 446 -18.36 -5.61 -25.39
N GLY A 447 -17.94 -6.34 -26.45
CA GLY A 447 -16.87 -5.94 -27.36
C GLY A 447 -15.47 -6.17 -26.82
N GLY A 448 -15.29 -7.09 -25.86
CA GLY A 448 -13.99 -7.55 -25.36
C GLY A 448 -13.37 -8.68 -26.19
N PRO A 449 -12.12 -9.06 -25.88
CA PRO A 449 -11.38 -10.09 -26.62
C PRO A 449 -11.71 -11.54 -26.20
N GLY A 450 -12.77 -11.79 -25.45
CA GLY A 450 -13.06 -13.08 -24.78
C GLY A 450 -13.04 -14.31 -25.68
N LEU A 451 -13.35 -14.19 -26.99
CA LEU A 451 -13.26 -15.29 -27.93
C LEU A 451 -11.87 -15.44 -28.58
N THR A 452 -10.92 -14.58 -28.26
CA THR A 452 -9.55 -14.69 -28.76
C THR A 452 -8.86 -15.89 -28.09
N LYS A 453 -8.46 -16.87 -28.89
CA LYS A 453 -7.71 -18.04 -28.44
C LYS A 453 -6.34 -18.04 -29.08
N GLY A 454 -5.35 -18.44 -28.32
CA GLY A 454 -4.01 -18.64 -28.82
C GLY A 454 -2.94 -18.36 -27.81
N ARG A 455 -1.76 -18.89 -28.08
CA ARG A 455 -0.54 -18.67 -27.32
C ARG A 455 0.66 -18.83 -28.25
N ARG A 456 1.76 -18.15 -27.93
CA ARG A 456 2.98 -18.17 -28.73
C ARG A 456 3.61 -19.56 -28.81
N HIS A 457 3.69 -20.28 -27.68
CA HIS A 457 4.34 -21.57 -27.57
C HIS A 457 3.56 -22.50 -26.62
N PRO A 458 3.45 -23.82 -26.88
CA PRO A 458 2.63 -24.73 -26.08
C PRO A 458 3.01 -24.86 -24.60
N THR A 459 4.29 -24.69 -24.26
CA THR A 459 4.80 -24.89 -22.90
C THR A 459 5.68 -23.75 -22.40
N GLU A 460 6.37 -23.03 -23.30
CA GLU A 460 7.22 -21.92 -22.90
C GLU A 460 6.44 -20.62 -22.79
N LEU A 461 6.69 -19.91 -21.68
CA LEU A 461 6.12 -18.57 -21.42
C LEU A 461 7.23 -17.55 -21.23
N ARG A 462 6.93 -16.29 -21.59
CA ARG A 462 7.76 -15.12 -21.35
C ARG A 462 6.89 -14.00 -20.81
N VAL A 463 7.45 -13.11 -20.02
CA VAL A 463 6.77 -11.89 -19.59
C VAL A 463 6.38 -11.08 -20.83
N GLY A 464 5.10 -10.67 -20.90
CA GLY A 464 4.50 -10.02 -22.06
C GLY A 464 3.83 -10.96 -23.07
N ASP A 465 3.99 -12.29 -22.95
CA ASP A 465 3.24 -13.23 -23.80
C ASP A 465 1.74 -13.13 -23.52
N THR A 466 0.95 -13.32 -24.58
CA THR A 466 -0.52 -13.44 -24.46
C THR A 466 -0.92 -14.91 -24.49
N ILE A 467 -1.72 -15.31 -23.51
CA ILE A 467 -2.35 -16.63 -23.40
C ILE A 467 -3.85 -16.41 -23.52
N ASP A 468 -4.46 -16.70 -24.65
CA ASP A 468 -5.82 -16.32 -24.96
C ASP A 468 -6.02 -14.79 -24.74
N TYR A 469 -6.79 -14.40 -23.74
CA TYR A 469 -7.01 -13.01 -23.34
C TYR A 469 -6.21 -12.59 -22.09
N TRP A 470 -5.29 -13.43 -21.59
CA TRP A 470 -4.41 -13.13 -20.45
C TRP A 470 -3.05 -12.65 -20.94
N THR A 471 -2.46 -11.69 -20.21
CA THR A 471 -1.07 -11.27 -20.44
C THR A 471 -0.18 -11.71 -19.30
N VAL A 472 0.93 -12.34 -19.59
CA VAL A 472 1.92 -12.75 -18.57
C VAL A 472 2.61 -11.52 -18.00
N MET A 473 2.34 -11.20 -16.72
CA MET A 473 2.95 -10.07 -16.01
C MET A 473 4.22 -10.44 -15.28
N ALA A 474 4.24 -11.60 -14.62
CA ALA A 474 5.40 -12.08 -13.89
C ALA A 474 5.54 -13.59 -14.07
N LEU A 475 6.80 -14.03 -14.16
CA LEU A 475 7.16 -15.42 -14.38
C LEU A 475 8.38 -15.73 -13.50
N GLU A 476 8.17 -16.52 -12.45
CA GLU A 476 9.21 -17.07 -11.61
C GLU A 476 9.15 -18.60 -11.75
N PRO A 477 10.07 -19.23 -12.51
CA PRO A 477 10.02 -20.66 -12.75
C PRO A 477 9.88 -21.47 -11.45
N GLU A 478 9.03 -22.48 -11.47
CA GLU A 478 8.73 -23.39 -10.36
C GLU A 478 8.17 -22.72 -9.09
N ARG A 479 7.88 -21.41 -9.13
CA ARG A 479 7.38 -20.64 -7.98
C ARG A 479 6.12 -19.86 -8.26
N ARG A 480 6.07 -19.10 -9.38
CA ARG A 480 4.97 -18.18 -9.63
C ARG A 480 4.75 -17.88 -11.11
N LEU A 481 3.48 -17.90 -11.49
CA LEU A 481 2.97 -17.33 -12.73
C LEU A 481 1.87 -16.32 -12.40
N THR A 482 2.00 -15.09 -12.93
CA THR A 482 1.03 -14.03 -12.74
C THR A 482 0.51 -13.56 -14.09
N LEU A 483 -0.81 -13.52 -14.23
CA LEU A 483 -1.52 -13.19 -15.45
C LEU A 483 -2.42 -11.97 -15.23
N ASP A 484 -2.29 -10.96 -16.09
CA ASP A 484 -3.21 -9.82 -16.13
C ASP A 484 -4.49 -10.16 -16.91
N PHE A 485 -5.59 -9.61 -16.46
CA PHE A 485 -6.92 -9.91 -16.98
C PHE A 485 -7.28 -8.98 -18.14
N GLY A 486 -7.14 -9.45 -19.37
CA GLY A 486 -7.34 -8.65 -20.58
C GLY A 486 -8.81 -8.50 -21.06
N MET A 487 -9.79 -9.09 -20.37
CA MET A 487 -11.21 -8.98 -20.73
C MET A 487 -11.81 -7.62 -20.36
N ARG A 488 -12.85 -7.18 -21.07
CA ARG A 488 -13.67 -6.02 -20.71
C ARG A 488 -14.60 -6.35 -19.55
N CYS A 489 -14.32 -5.76 -18.41
CA CYS A 489 -15.09 -5.96 -17.20
C CYS A 489 -15.07 -4.68 -16.34
N PRO A 490 -16.03 -4.49 -15.45
CA PRO A 490 -16.08 -3.29 -14.60
C PRO A 490 -15.09 -3.39 -13.44
N GLY A 491 -13.78 -3.40 -13.76
CA GLY A 491 -12.70 -3.51 -12.81
C GLY A 491 -11.40 -4.00 -13.43
N ALA A 492 -10.39 -4.23 -12.60
CA ALA A 492 -9.12 -4.82 -12.97
C ALA A 492 -8.87 -6.10 -12.17
N GLY A 493 -8.21 -7.07 -12.74
CA GLY A 493 -7.98 -8.34 -12.08
C GLY A 493 -6.68 -9.01 -12.49
N VAL A 494 -6.15 -9.82 -11.57
CA VAL A 494 -4.95 -10.63 -11.77
C VAL A 494 -5.23 -12.05 -11.31
N LEU A 495 -4.78 -13.02 -12.09
CA LEU A 495 -4.78 -14.44 -11.71
C LEU A 495 -3.36 -14.88 -11.42
N GLU A 496 -3.14 -15.41 -10.23
CA GLU A 496 -1.83 -15.85 -9.78
C GLU A 496 -1.84 -17.35 -9.45
N PHE A 497 -0.81 -18.04 -9.91
CA PHE A 497 -0.47 -19.40 -9.55
C PHE A 497 0.78 -19.36 -8.68
N GLU A 498 0.69 -19.86 -7.46
CA GLU A 498 1.81 -20.03 -6.53
C GLU A 498 2.11 -21.50 -6.31
N ILE A 499 3.40 -21.83 -6.33
CA ILE A 499 3.92 -23.19 -6.15
C ILE A 499 4.88 -23.14 -4.98
N GLU A 500 4.57 -23.88 -3.92
CA GLU A 500 5.36 -23.92 -2.69
C GLU A 500 5.69 -25.36 -2.33
N PRO A 501 6.95 -25.75 -2.18
CA PRO A 501 7.30 -27.06 -1.64
C PRO A 501 6.81 -27.15 -0.18
N VAL A 502 6.11 -28.23 0.15
CA VAL A 502 5.67 -28.52 1.53
C VAL A 502 6.72 -29.38 2.21
N ASP A 503 7.19 -30.41 1.51
CA ASP A 503 8.29 -31.29 1.90
C ASP A 503 9.00 -31.84 0.65
N ALA A 504 9.82 -32.88 0.80
CA ALA A 504 10.59 -33.46 -0.31
C ALA A 504 9.74 -34.12 -1.40
N GLU A 505 8.52 -34.58 -1.06
CA GLU A 505 7.64 -35.30 -1.98
C GLU A 505 6.37 -34.50 -2.33
N HIS A 506 6.04 -33.45 -1.58
CA HIS A 506 4.77 -32.74 -1.71
C HIS A 506 4.95 -31.26 -2.05
N THR A 507 4.17 -30.81 -3.01
CA THR A 507 4.12 -29.41 -3.44
C THR A 507 2.69 -28.88 -3.34
N ARG A 508 2.53 -27.70 -2.74
CA ARG A 508 1.25 -26.97 -2.71
C ARG A 508 1.16 -26.10 -3.95
N VAL A 509 0.04 -26.19 -4.65
CA VAL A 509 -0.36 -25.24 -5.68
C VAL A 509 -1.54 -24.41 -5.19
N THR A 510 -1.42 -23.09 -5.28
CA THR A 510 -2.49 -22.15 -4.93
C THR A 510 -2.80 -21.29 -6.15
N VAL A 511 -4.07 -21.17 -6.48
CA VAL A 511 -4.56 -20.27 -7.53
C VAL A 511 -5.39 -19.19 -6.88
N THR A 512 -5.03 -17.92 -7.09
CA THR A 512 -5.72 -16.79 -6.50
C THR A 512 -6.09 -15.79 -7.59
N ALA A 513 -7.39 -15.48 -7.69
CA ALA A 513 -7.84 -14.31 -8.45
C ALA A 513 -7.92 -13.11 -7.49
N TYR A 514 -7.25 -12.04 -7.88
CA TYR A 514 -7.29 -10.74 -7.25
C TYR A 514 -8.14 -9.80 -8.10
N TRP A 515 -9.01 -9.03 -7.47
CA TRP A 515 -9.96 -8.18 -8.17
C TRP A 515 -10.10 -6.80 -7.52
N HIS A 516 -10.02 -5.76 -8.34
CA HIS A 516 -10.32 -4.39 -7.95
C HIS A 516 -11.59 -3.91 -8.68
N PRO A 517 -12.74 -3.84 -8.00
CA PRO A 517 -13.99 -3.44 -8.61
C PRO A 517 -13.99 -1.96 -9.00
N GLN A 518 -14.56 -1.63 -10.15
CA GLN A 518 -14.77 -0.26 -10.60
C GLN A 518 -16.24 0.12 -10.42
N GLY A 519 -16.52 0.87 -9.35
CA GLY A 519 -17.87 1.33 -9.02
C GLY A 519 -18.81 0.20 -8.59
N VAL A 520 -20.11 0.55 -8.48
CA VAL A 520 -21.17 -0.39 -8.04
C VAL A 520 -21.27 -1.61 -8.94
N TRP A 521 -21.12 -1.42 -10.24
CA TRP A 521 -21.20 -2.51 -11.22
C TRP A 521 -20.05 -3.50 -11.08
N GLY A 522 -18.84 -3.03 -10.74
CA GLY A 522 -17.71 -3.89 -10.44
C GLY A 522 -17.92 -4.73 -9.17
N LEU A 523 -18.55 -4.15 -8.16
CA LEU A 523 -18.94 -4.88 -6.95
C LEU A 523 -20.03 -5.91 -7.22
N ALA A 524 -21.09 -5.54 -7.92
CA ALA A 524 -22.16 -6.46 -8.29
C ALA A 524 -21.63 -7.63 -9.11
N TYR A 525 -20.81 -7.33 -10.12
CA TYR A 525 -20.13 -8.31 -10.95
C TYR A 525 -19.30 -9.31 -10.12
N TRP A 526 -18.48 -8.83 -9.18
CA TRP A 526 -17.69 -9.70 -8.31
C TRP A 526 -18.56 -10.65 -7.50
N TRP A 527 -19.60 -10.11 -6.83
CA TRP A 527 -20.43 -10.92 -5.92
C TRP A 527 -21.27 -11.96 -6.66
N VAL A 528 -21.71 -11.66 -7.86
CA VAL A 528 -22.41 -12.63 -8.73
C VAL A 528 -21.47 -13.79 -9.10
N LEU A 529 -20.18 -13.50 -9.32
CA LEU A 529 -19.22 -14.50 -9.77
C LEU A 529 -18.51 -15.25 -8.63
N VAL A 530 -18.59 -14.79 -7.37
CA VAL A 530 -17.92 -15.45 -6.23
C VAL A 530 -18.24 -16.95 -6.13
N PRO A 531 -19.48 -17.43 -6.23
CA PRO A 531 -19.76 -18.86 -6.16
C PRO A 531 -19.05 -19.66 -7.26
N ALA A 532 -19.06 -19.14 -8.49
CA ALA A 532 -18.35 -19.74 -9.63
C ALA A 532 -16.83 -19.75 -9.41
N HIS A 533 -16.24 -18.65 -8.92
CA HIS A 533 -14.81 -18.55 -8.62
C HIS A 533 -14.36 -19.58 -7.58
N LEU A 534 -15.11 -19.73 -6.49
CA LEU A 534 -14.80 -20.71 -5.44
C LEU A 534 -14.85 -22.15 -5.96
N PHE A 535 -15.81 -22.44 -6.84
CA PHE A 535 -15.94 -23.74 -7.48
C PHE A 535 -14.80 -24.00 -8.48
N ILE A 536 -14.54 -23.05 -9.37
CA ILE A 536 -13.53 -23.15 -10.43
C ILE A 536 -12.14 -23.29 -9.82
N PHE A 537 -11.72 -22.43 -8.89
CA PHE A 537 -10.34 -22.44 -8.38
C PHE A 537 -10.03 -23.66 -7.53
N LYS A 538 -11.00 -24.16 -6.75
CA LYS A 538 -10.84 -25.44 -6.03
C LYS A 538 -10.72 -26.63 -7.00
N GLY A 539 -11.50 -26.64 -8.06
CA GLY A 539 -11.43 -27.67 -9.08
C GLY A 539 -10.15 -27.60 -9.89
N MET A 540 -9.74 -26.40 -10.29
CA MET A 540 -8.51 -26.13 -11.03
C MET A 540 -7.26 -26.61 -10.27
N THR A 541 -7.13 -26.24 -8.99
CA THR A 541 -5.96 -26.65 -8.20
C THR A 541 -5.90 -28.16 -7.99
N ARG A 542 -7.03 -28.83 -7.80
CA ARG A 542 -7.10 -30.30 -7.71
C ARG A 542 -6.71 -30.97 -9.04
N GLU A 543 -7.15 -30.43 -10.16
CA GLU A 543 -6.84 -30.99 -11.48
C GLU A 543 -5.36 -30.75 -11.84
N ILE A 544 -4.79 -29.59 -11.49
CA ILE A 544 -3.36 -29.33 -11.63
C ILE A 544 -2.55 -30.35 -10.78
N ALA A 545 -2.95 -30.55 -9.52
CA ALA A 545 -2.29 -31.52 -8.64
C ALA A 545 -2.33 -32.95 -9.24
N ARG A 546 -3.52 -33.40 -9.66
CA ARG A 546 -3.70 -34.72 -10.28
C ARG A 546 -2.85 -34.90 -11.55
N ARG A 547 -2.78 -33.87 -12.42
CA ARG A 547 -1.93 -33.93 -13.64
C ARG A 547 -0.44 -33.93 -13.28
N ALA A 548 -0.02 -33.16 -12.28
CA ALA A 548 1.36 -33.10 -11.84
C ALA A 548 1.84 -34.44 -11.27
N GLU A 549 0.99 -35.16 -10.55
CA GLU A 549 1.26 -36.51 -10.03
C GLU A 549 1.41 -37.55 -11.14
N ALA A 550 0.84 -37.30 -12.31
CA ALA A 550 0.98 -38.17 -13.48
C ALA A 550 2.21 -37.87 -14.37
N VAL A 551 2.96 -36.80 -14.07
CA VAL A 551 4.20 -36.47 -14.79
C VAL A 551 5.30 -37.44 -14.36
N PRO A 552 5.92 -38.18 -15.29
CA PRO A 552 7.01 -39.09 -14.93
C PRO A 552 8.17 -38.35 -14.29
N VAL A 553 8.60 -38.78 -13.11
CA VAL A 553 9.82 -38.27 -12.48
C VAL A 553 11.02 -38.75 -13.35
N PRO A 554 11.87 -37.85 -13.87
CA PRO A 554 13.09 -38.29 -14.56
C PRO A 554 13.90 -39.17 -13.63
N LEU A 555 14.17 -40.38 -14.04
CA LEU A 555 15.10 -41.25 -13.30
C LEU A 555 16.43 -40.51 -13.15
N PRO A 556 17.05 -40.49 -11.97
CA PRO A 556 18.38 -39.92 -11.81
C PRO A 556 19.32 -40.59 -12.81
N LEU A 557 20.04 -39.78 -13.58
CA LEU A 557 21.09 -40.28 -14.46
C LEU A 557 22.02 -41.17 -13.62
N PRO A 558 22.38 -42.38 -14.10
CA PRO A 558 23.35 -43.20 -13.40
C PRO A 558 24.63 -42.37 -13.18
N ALA A 559 25.15 -42.44 -11.97
CA ALA A 559 26.40 -41.78 -11.64
C ALA A 559 27.47 -42.19 -12.67
N PRO A 560 28.29 -41.26 -13.20
CA PRO A 560 29.36 -41.62 -14.09
C PRO A 560 30.24 -42.62 -13.39
N ASP A 561 30.43 -43.80 -14.04
CA ASP A 561 31.26 -44.84 -13.52
C ASP A 561 32.65 -44.29 -13.17
N ALA A 562 33.01 -44.33 -11.90
CA ALA A 562 34.33 -43.98 -11.40
C ALA A 562 35.35 -45.04 -11.78
N ARG A 563 35.46 -45.41 -13.07
CA ARG A 563 36.49 -46.30 -13.62
C ARG A 563 36.92 -45.76 -14.99
N SER A 564 37.85 -44.84 -14.97
CA SER A 564 38.89 -44.72 -16.00
C SER A 564 40.04 -43.88 -15.47
#